data_65c323d1bb14384737ae9328a3872c24
#
_entry.id   65c323d1bb14384737ae9328a3872c24
#
_cell.length_a   1.000
_cell.length_b   1.000
_cell.length_c   1.000
_cell.angle_alpha   90.00
_cell.angle_beta   90.00
_cell.angle_gamma   90.00
#
_symmetry.space_group_name_H-M   'P 1'
#
loop_
_entity.id
_entity.type
_entity.pdbx_description
1 polymer ?
#
loop_
_entity_poly.entity_id
_entity_poly.type
_entity_poly.pdbx_seq_one_letter_code
_entity_poly.pdbx_strand_id
1 'polypeptide(L)'
;DYYASRGLGDVYKRQVLISISTTVSLYAGIQTTIAARSPKEIDVTANLSDYEDTAAVDEEIAKINETHQVTVKDYTAVHSMGMITAYGGDGKYTLADGKGLVIADEKQGVYMEVISLDEYNTVCHTGETLKDGEVLLYTQNKELKGQTSIQMQIGTAVNDYQIASYLPEPEMDFGLQAYSGAVKCLLVVVPGKEDVQKWRQQAQEAGNMQNLQYCVQYDTNLSKQESQKLTEDLYRIDIESAYVEAENRYEMAEQLYQIYGGLLFVGLFIGILFLMATALIIYYKQISEGYQDKKRFEIMQNVGMSLTEVKKTIRSQVLMVFFLPLVAAGIHIAVSFRIIQMMVRMLAMGETKLFGMCTLITLGIFCVIYGLVYAFTAKSYYNIVR
;
A
#
# COMPACT_ATOMS: atom_id res chain seq x y z
N ASP A 1 -24.83 -25.60 -21.50
CA ASP A 1 -23.47 -25.21 -22.02
C ASP A 1 -23.38 -23.77 -22.54
N TYR A 2 -24.45 -23.20 -23.11
CA TYR A 2 -24.43 -21.81 -23.65
C TYR A 2 -24.19 -20.74 -22.59
N TYR A 3 -24.79 -20.86 -21.40
CA TYR A 3 -24.59 -19.91 -20.29
C TYR A 3 -23.24 -20.10 -19.57
N ALA A 4 -22.74 -21.31 -19.48
CA ALA A 4 -21.47 -21.64 -18.85
C ALA A 4 -20.27 -21.01 -19.62
N SER A 5 -20.26 -21.05 -20.94
CA SER A 5 -19.20 -20.48 -21.76
C SER A 5 -19.16 -18.95 -21.75
N ARG A 6 -20.30 -18.26 -21.57
CA ARG A 6 -20.37 -16.81 -21.35
C ARG A 6 -19.80 -16.44 -19.97
N GLY A 7 -20.20 -17.17 -18.92
CA GLY A 7 -19.71 -16.91 -17.57
C GLY A 7 -18.20 -17.04 -17.42
N LEU A 8 -17.61 -18.08 -17.97
CA LEU A 8 -16.15 -18.31 -17.95
C LEU A 8 -15.36 -17.18 -18.62
N GLY A 9 -15.78 -16.75 -19.82
CA GLY A 9 -15.11 -15.66 -20.53
C GLY A 9 -15.14 -14.32 -19.76
N ASP A 10 -16.20 -14.06 -19.01
CA ASP A 10 -16.36 -12.83 -18.23
C ASP A 10 -15.53 -12.85 -16.93
N VAL A 11 -15.35 -14.03 -16.32
CA VAL A 11 -14.49 -14.23 -15.16
C VAL A 11 -13.03 -13.97 -15.54
N TYR A 12 -12.55 -14.54 -16.64
CA TYR A 12 -11.16 -14.38 -17.10
C TYR A 12 -10.83 -12.93 -17.44
N LYS A 13 -11.73 -12.18 -18.08
CA LYS A 13 -11.53 -10.75 -18.40
C LYS A 13 -11.32 -9.92 -17.15
N ARG A 14 -12.13 -10.12 -16.12
CA ARG A 14 -12.01 -9.42 -14.84
C ARG A 14 -10.71 -9.75 -14.14
N GLN A 15 -10.36 -11.03 -14.11
CA GLN A 15 -9.15 -11.51 -13.46
C GLN A 15 -7.89 -10.96 -14.12
N VAL A 16 -7.84 -10.91 -15.47
CA VAL A 16 -6.73 -10.30 -16.22
C VAL A 16 -6.56 -8.83 -15.87
N LEU A 17 -7.64 -8.06 -15.92
CA LEU A 17 -7.59 -6.62 -15.65
C LEU A 17 -7.14 -6.33 -14.22
N ILE A 18 -7.70 -7.02 -13.24
CA ILE A 18 -7.33 -6.83 -11.83
C ILE A 18 -5.89 -7.28 -11.59
N SER A 19 -5.49 -8.45 -12.07
CA SER A 19 -4.15 -8.98 -11.86
C SER A 19 -3.07 -8.06 -12.45
N ILE A 20 -3.21 -7.69 -13.73
CA ILE A 20 -2.23 -6.82 -14.40
C ILE A 20 -2.21 -5.43 -13.77
N SER A 21 -3.36 -4.79 -13.55
CA SER A 21 -3.38 -3.44 -12.98
C SER A 21 -2.79 -3.40 -11.58
N THR A 22 -3.04 -4.42 -10.75
CA THR A 22 -2.49 -4.52 -9.40
C THR A 22 -0.98 -4.72 -9.44
N THR A 23 -0.49 -5.70 -10.21
CA THR A 23 0.95 -6.00 -10.27
C THR A 23 1.77 -4.88 -10.91
N VAL A 24 1.25 -4.23 -11.95
CA VAL A 24 1.88 -3.05 -12.55
C VAL A 24 1.92 -1.89 -11.56
N SER A 25 0.84 -1.65 -10.80
CA SER A 25 0.80 -0.60 -9.80
C SER A 25 1.79 -0.85 -8.66
N LEU A 26 1.88 -2.10 -8.16
CA LEU A 26 2.85 -2.49 -7.14
C LEU A 26 4.28 -2.22 -7.61
N TYR A 27 4.62 -2.65 -8.82
CA TYR A 27 5.95 -2.45 -9.38
C TYR A 27 6.28 -0.97 -9.63
N ALA A 28 5.33 -0.20 -10.17
CA ALA A 28 5.49 1.23 -10.41
C ALA A 28 5.63 2.04 -9.11
N GLY A 29 5.04 1.57 -8.00
CA GLY A 29 5.10 2.20 -6.70
C GLY A 29 6.38 1.95 -5.90
N ILE A 30 7.30 1.08 -6.37
CA ILE A 30 8.51 0.71 -5.60
C ILE A 30 9.32 1.94 -5.19
N GLN A 31 9.59 2.86 -6.12
CA GLN A 31 10.42 4.04 -5.84
C GLN A 31 9.79 4.95 -4.77
N THR A 32 8.48 5.16 -4.85
CA THR A 32 7.74 5.94 -3.85
C THR A 32 7.79 5.26 -2.48
N THR A 33 7.67 3.93 -2.47
CA THR A 33 7.74 3.14 -1.22
C THR A 33 9.13 3.20 -0.60
N ILE A 34 10.19 3.06 -1.41
CA ILE A 34 11.58 3.18 -0.93
C ILE A 34 11.80 4.56 -0.34
N ALA A 35 11.41 5.63 -1.06
CA ALA A 35 11.58 6.99 -0.59
C ALA A 35 10.83 7.28 0.72
N ALA A 36 9.68 6.65 0.92
CA ALA A 36 8.87 6.83 2.11
C ALA A 36 9.36 6.00 3.31
N ARG A 37 9.77 4.73 3.08
CA ARG A 37 10.18 3.82 4.16
C ARG A 37 11.63 3.98 4.56
N SER A 38 12.51 4.27 3.62
CA SER A 38 13.93 4.44 3.84
C SER A 38 14.40 5.75 3.21
N PRO A 39 14.04 6.90 3.81
CA PRO A 39 14.39 8.23 3.30
C PRO A 39 15.90 8.44 3.27
N LYS A 40 16.63 7.79 4.17
CA LYS A 40 18.10 7.80 4.25
C LYS A 40 18.68 6.45 3.82
N GLU A 41 19.99 6.42 3.61
CA GLU A 41 20.69 5.21 3.17
C GLU A 41 20.74 4.13 4.25
N ILE A 42 21.02 4.53 5.48
CA ILE A 42 21.09 3.67 6.67
C ILE A 42 19.96 4.04 7.62
N ASP A 43 19.28 3.03 8.14
CA ASP A 43 18.28 3.13 9.20
C ASP A 43 18.66 2.14 10.32
N VAL A 44 18.87 2.65 11.52
CA VAL A 44 19.12 1.84 12.71
C VAL A 44 18.02 2.10 13.70
N THR A 45 17.26 1.08 14.04
CA THR A 45 16.19 1.14 15.04
C THR A 45 16.58 0.32 16.25
N ALA A 46 16.73 0.96 17.40
CA ALA A 46 16.97 0.32 18.68
C ALA A 46 15.71 0.36 19.55
N ASN A 47 15.30 -0.79 20.06
CA ASN A 47 14.24 -0.89 21.07
C ASN A 47 14.89 -0.82 22.46
N LEU A 48 14.78 0.34 23.12
CA LEU A 48 15.46 0.66 24.37
C LEU A 48 14.62 0.30 25.58
N SER A 49 15.32 -0.07 26.67
CA SER A 49 14.72 -0.18 27.99
C SER A 49 14.51 1.17 28.65
N ASP A 50 15.40 2.16 28.43
CA ASP A 50 15.25 3.55 28.89
C ASP A 50 16.01 4.52 27.97
N TYR A 51 15.76 5.82 28.11
CA TYR A 51 16.50 6.88 27.41
C TYR A 51 18.00 6.88 27.72
N GLU A 52 18.40 6.41 28.92
CA GLU A 52 19.81 6.29 29.33
C GLU A 52 20.59 5.31 28.46
N ASP A 53 19.92 4.30 27.88
CA ASP A 53 20.53 3.30 27.02
C ASP A 53 20.93 3.84 25.64
N THR A 54 20.45 5.04 25.26
CA THR A 54 20.75 5.70 24.00
C THR A 54 22.25 5.89 23.79
N ALA A 55 22.98 6.30 24.85
CA ALA A 55 24.41 6.56 24.78
C ALA A 55 25.22 5.32 24.37
N ALA A 56 24.82 4.13 24.85
CA ALA A 56 25.47 2.87 24.50
C ALA A 56 25.24 2.50 23.01
N VAL A 57 24.05 2.76 22.50
CA VAL A 57 23.72 2.55 21.06
C VAL A 57 24.52 3.50 20.19
N ASP A 58 24.57 4.80 20.56
CA ASP A 58 25.33 5.82 19.80
C ASP A 58 26.83 5.52 19.77
N GLU A 59 27.40 5.05 20.89
CA GLU A 59 28.81 4.67 20.99
C GLU A 59 29.14 3.50 20.03
N GLU A 60 28.32 2.44 20.01
CA GLU A 60 28.56 1.31 19.11
C GLU A 60 28.34 1.69 17.64
N ILE A 61 27.31 2.48 17.31
CA ILE A 61 27.13 3.02 15.95
C ILE A 61 28.34 3.83 15.53
N ALA A 62 28.85 4.74 16.38
CA ALA A 62 30.00 5.56 16.07
C ALA A 62 31.27 4.73 15.83
N LYS A 63 31.55 3.73 16.65
CA LYS A 63 32.67 2.81 16.54
C LYS A 63 32.63 1.97 15.24
N ILE A 64 31.44 1.48 14.86
CA ILE A 64 31.27 0.74 13.60
C ILE A 64 31.46 1.68 12.41
N ASN A 65 30.88 2.90 12.47
CA ASN A 65 31.07 3.91 11.43
C ASN A 65 32.56 4.30 11.27
N GLU A 66 33.31 4.43 12.36
CA GLU A 66 34.76 4.70 12.31
C GLU A 66 35.53 3.55 11.64
N THR A 67 35.17 2.29 12.00
CA THR A 67 35.79 1.09 11.40
C THR A 67 35.60 1.02 9.89
N HIS A 68 34.44 1.42 9.39
CA HIS A 68 34.10 1.46 7.96
C HIS A 68 34.50 2.80 7.29
N GLN A 69 35.12 3.75 8.00
CA GLN A 69 35.52 5.08 7.51
C GLN A 69 34.33 5.86 6.91
N VAL A 70 33.18 5.77 7.56
CA VAL A 70 31.94 6.40 7.10
C VAL A 70 32.01 7.90 7.28
N THR A 71 31.70 8.65 6.22
CA THR A 71 31.37 10.07 6.32
C THR A 71 29.86 10.20 6.45
N VAL A 72 29.37 10.41 7.67
CA VAL A 72 27.95 10.55 7.97
C VAL A 72 27.43 11.89 7.43
N LYS A 73 26.28 11.85 6.75
CA LYS A 73 25.58 13.02 6.21
C LYS A 73 24.12 12.96 6.59
N ASP A 74 23.51 14.14 6.72
CA ASP A 74 22.06 14.25 6.98
C ASP A 74 21.58 13.35 8.13
N TYR A 75 22.31 13.38 9.24
CA TYR A 75 22.04 12.59 10.42
C TYR A 75 20.74 13.03 11.10
N THR A 76 19.89 12.07 11.42
CA THR A 76 18.66 12.28 12.17
C THR A 76 18.55 11.20 13.24
N ALA A 77 18.22 11.58 14.46
CA ALA A 77 18.01 10.65 15.55
C ALA A 77 16.77 11.06 16.36
N VAL A 78 15.89 10.11 16.67
CA VAL A 78 14.64 10.40 17.31
C VAL A 78 14.17 9.23 18.18
N HIS A 79 13.62 9.56 19.36
CA HIS A 79 12.90 8.59 20.17
C HIS A 79 11.41 8.69 19.95
N SER A 80 10.76 7.56 19.84
CA SER A 80 9.32 7.48 19.71
C SER A 80 8.77 6.26 20.47
N MET A 81 7.47 6.24 20.69
CA MET A 81 6.79 5.13 21.30
C MET A 81 5.52 4.80 20.51
N GLY A 82 5.59 3.67 19.80
CA GLY A 82 4.43 3.15 19.07
C GLY A 82 3.51 2.34 19.98
N MET A 83 2.21 2.57 19.89
CA MET A 83 1.21 1.79 20.60
C MET A 83 -0.04 1.55 19.76
N ILE A 84 -0.69 0.41 20.03
CA ILE A 84 -1.99 0.11 19.40
C ILE A 84 -3.09 0.39 20.41
N THR A 85 -4.05 1.21 19.98
CA THR A 85 -5.16 1.67 20.81
C THR A 85 -6.50 1.34 20.17
N ALA A 86 -7.55 1.26 20.99
CA ALA A 86 -8.93 1.22 20.53
C ALA A 86 -9.54 2.62 20.61
N TYR A 87 -10.13 3.08 19.50
CA TYR A 87 -10.83 4.37 19.44
C TYR A 87 -12.30 4.23 19.79
N GLY A 88 -12.69 4.86 20.89
CA GLY A 88 -14.07 4.84 21.41
C GLY A 88 -14.97 5.98 20.92
N GLY A 89 -14.47 6.87 20.04
CA GLY A 89 -15.17 8.10 19.63
C GLY A 89 -14.80 9.31 20.46
N ASP A 90 -15.11 10.51 19.98
CA ASP A 90 -14.93 11.80 20.66
C ASP A 90 -13.56 12.00 21.33
N GLY A 91 -12.48 11.57 20.64
CA GLY A 91 -11.13 11.72 21.15
C GLY A 91 -10.71 10.75 22.23
N LYS A 92 -11.48 9.69 22.48
CA LYS A 92 -11.18 8.69 23.51
C LYS A 92 -10.42 7.51 22.92
N TYR A 93 -9.25 7.22 23.50
CA TYR A 93 -8.38 6.11 23.10
C TYR A 93 -8.08 5.25 24.32
N THR A 94 -8.10 3.94 24.13
CA THR A 94 -7.75 2.98 25.18
C THR A 94 -6.62 2.09 24.68
N LEU A 95 -5.55 1.95 25.46
CA LEU A 95 -4.47 1.04 25.12
C LEU A 95 -5.02 -0.38 24.99
N ALA A 96 -4.71 -1.06 23.89
CA ALA A 96 -5.12 -2.44 23.67
C ALA A 96 -4.42 -3.37 24.65
N ASP A 97 -5.16 -4.34 25.21
CA ASP A 97 -4.57 -5.38 26.06
C ASP A 97 -3.51 -6.16 25.26
N GLY A 98 -2.32 -6.38 25.84
CA GLY A 98 -1.19 -7.06 25.17
C GLY A 98 -1.43 -8.50 24.71
N LYS A 99 -2.66 -8.99 24.83
CA LYS A 99 -3.10 -10.32 24.34
C LYS A 99 -3.46 -10.37 22.86
N GLY A 100 -3.10 -9.33 22.13
CA GLY A 100 -3.31 -9.18 20.70
C GLY A 100 -4.54 -8.35 20.41
N LEU A 101 -4.35 -7.43 19.47
CA LEU A 101 -5.48 -6.84 18.77
C LEU A 101 -6.21 -8.02 18.13
N VAL A 102 -7.25 -8.50 18.77
CA VAL A 102 -8.26 -9.23 18.04
C VAL A 102 -8.82 -8.19 17.10
N ILE A 103 -8.38 -8.22 15.83
CA ILE A 103 -8.88 -7.41 14.73
C ILE A 103 -10.35 -7.80 14.46
N ALA A 104 -11.12 -7.93 15.52
CA ALA A 104 -12.55 -8.18 15.44
C ALA A 104 -13.32 -6.94 15.03
N ASP A 105 -12.70 -5.76 15.13
CA ASP A 105 -13.28 -4.50 14.67
C ASP A 105 -12.21 -3.57 14.09
N GLU A 106 -11.84 -3.81 12.81
CA GLU A 106 -10.89 -2.98 12.03
C GLU A 106 -11.25 -1.48 12.05
N LYS A 107 -12.48 -1.15 12.45
CA LYS A 107 -12.98 0.22 12.52
C LYS A 107 -12.52 0.97 13.76
N GLN A 108 -12.09 0.28 14.81
CA GLN A 108 -11.73 0.89 16.10
C GLN A 108 -10.21 0.91 16.37
N GLY A 109 -9.43 0.11 15.68
CA GLY A 109 -7.96 0.07 15.85
C GLY A 109 -7.29 1.36 15.36
N VAL A 110 -6.42 1.93 16.20
CA VAL A 110 -5.57 3.07 15.87
C VAL A 110 -4.14 2.77 16.31
N TYR A 111 -3.21 2.80 15.35
CA TYR A 111 -1.80 2.87 15.67
C TYR A 111 -1.45 4.31 16.04
N MET A 112 -0.94 4.48 17.24
CA MET A 112 -0.57 5.79 17.80
C MET A 112 0.94 5.82 17.97
N GLU A 113 1.60 6.77 17.35
CA GLU A 113 3.00 7.08 17.57
C GLU A 113 3.11 8.31 18.44
N VAL A 114 3.91 8.25 19.49
CA VAL A 114 4.09 9.33 20.48
C VAL A 114 5.53 9.79 20.47
N ILE A 115 5.73 11.09 20.33
CA ILE A 115 7.04 11.74 20.29
C ILE A 115 7.03 13.01 21.13
N SER A 116 8.18 13.41 21.70
CA SER A 116 8.32 14.68 22.39
C SER A 116 8.41 15.86 21.41
N LEU A 117 7.97 17.03 21.86
CA LEU A 117 8.01 18.26 21.07
C LEU A 117 9.41 18.66 20.61
N ASP A 118 10.40 18.50 21.49
CA ASP A 118 11.79 18.84 21.18
C ASP A 118 12.35 17.99 20.04
N GLU A 119 12.05 16.68 20.07
CA GLU A 119 12.47 15.76 19.01
C GLU A 119 11.70 16.02 17.71
N TYR A 120 10.39 16.27 17.79
CA TYR A 120 9.61 16.64 16.62
C TYR A 120 10.15 17.90 15.94
N ASN A 121 10.41 18.96 16.72
CA ASN A 121 10.97 20.21 16.21
C ASN A 121 12.36 20.02 15.59
N THR A 122 13.20 19.17 16.20
CA THR A 122 14.54 18.87 15.70
C THR A 122 14.47 18.15 14.34
N VAL A 123 13.64 17.12 14.23
CA VAL A 123 13.56 16.28 13.03
C VAL A 123 12.81 16.96 11.88
N CYS A 124 11.73 17.67 12.20
CA CYS A 124 10.91 18.35 11.18
C CYS A 124 11.36 19.80 10.93
N HIS A 125 12.46 20.26 11.56
CA HIS A 125 12.99 21.63 11.44
C HIS A 125 11.94 22.71 11.69
N THR A 126 11.05 22.48 12.68
CA THR A 126 9.95 23.36 13.03
C THR A 126 10.24 24.10 14.36
N GLY A 127 9.41 25.03 14.72
CA GLY A 127 9.47 25.78 15.98
C GLY A 127 8.13 25.76 16.70
N GLU A 128 7.44 24.61 16.66
CA GLU A 128 6.16 24.43 17.34
C GLU A 128 6.32 24.58 18.85
N THR A 129 5.27 25.05 19.51
CA THR A 129 5.25 25.24 20.96
C THR A 129 4.00 24.64 21.56
N LEU A 130 4.12 24.05 22.75
CA LEU A 130 3.04 23.47 23.53
C LEU A 130 3.06 24.00 24.96
N LYS A 131 1.90 24.12 25.57
CA LYS A 131 1.74 24.29 27.00
C LYS A 131 1.52 22.95 27.68
N ASP A 132 1.70 22.91 29.00
CA ASP A 132 1.36 21.72 29.77
C ASP A 132 -0.09 21.28 29.51
N GLY A 133 -0.29 20.00 29.22
CA GLY A 133 -1.59 19.44 28.91
C GLY A 133 -2.10 19.69 27.50
N GLU A 134 -1.28 20.26 26.60
CA GLU A 134 -1.58 20.37 25.19
C GLU A 134 -0.81 19.33 24.35
N VAL A 135 -1.34 18.98 23.17
CA VAL A 135 -0.69 18.09 22.19
C VAL A 135 -0.88 18.62 20.76
N LEU A 136 0.05 18.27 19.87
CA LEU A 136 -0.15 18.40 18.43
C LEU A 136 -0.49 17.04 17.85
N LEU A 137 -1.36 17.01 16.85
CA LEU A 137 -1.79 15.77 16.21
C LEU A 137 -1.54 15.80 14.70
N TYR A 138 -1.08 14.66 14.17
CA TYR A 138 -1.14 14.43 12.72
C TYR A 138 -1.88 13.13 12.43
N THR A 139 -2.77 13.15 11.45
CA THR A 139 -3.42 11.96 10.92
C THR A 139 -3.92 12.19 9.50
N GLN A 140 -3.83 11.17 8.65
CA GLN A 140 -4.47 11.16 7.33
C GLN A 140 -5.95 10.74 7.40
N ASN A 141 -6.38 10.15 8.53
CA ASN A 141 -7.72 9.61 8.70
C ASN A 141 -8.73 10.72 9.04
N LYS A 142 -9.69 10.93 8.14
CA LYS A 142 -10.72 11.99 8.31
C LYS A 142 -11.56 11.84 9.57
N GLU A 143 -11.78 10.58 10.02
CA GLU A 143 -12.58 10.28 11.22
C GLU A 143 -11.90 10.69 12.52
N LEU A 144 -10.56 10.84 12.50
CA LEU A 144 -9.77 11.29 13.65
C LEU A 144 -9.48 12.79 13.62
N LYS A 145 -9.91 13.52 12.58
CA LYS A 145 -9.77 14.97 12.47
C LYS A 145 -10.96 15.71 13.10
N GLY A 146 -10.71 16.91 13.60
CA GLY A 146 -11.74 17.79 14.15
C GLY A 146 -12.05 17.57 15.63
N GLN A 147 -11.28 16.73 16.32
CA GLN A 147 -11.33 16.61 17.78
C GLN A 147 -10.69 17.84 18.43
N THR A 148 -11.17 18.23 19.61
CA THR A 148 -10.62 19.35 20.40
C THR A 148 -9.73 18.87 21.54
N SER A 149 -9.88 17.61 21.96
CA SER A 149 -9.10 16.98 23.01
C SER A 149 -8.89 15.51 22.71
N ILE A 150 -7.85 14.93 23.30
CA ILE A 150 -7.66 13.50 23.37
C ILE A 150 -7.68 13.04 24.83
N GLN A 151 -8.32 11.90 25.07
CA GLN A 151 -8.30 11.19 26.34
C GLN A 151 -7.68 9.83 26.11
N MET A 152 -6.51 9.61 26.71
CA MET A 152 -5.80 8.36 26.58
C MET A 152 -5.92 7.55 27.87
N GLN A 153 -6.63 6.42 27.82
CA GLN A 153 -6.74 5.47 28.91
C GLN A 153 -5.67 4.38 28.78
N ILE A 154 -4.81 4.28 29.77
CA ILE A 154 -3.75 3.27 29.88
C ILE A 154 -3.95 2.51 31.18
N GLY A 155 -4.47 1.29 31.11
CA GLY A 155 -4.87 0.55 32.30
C GLY A 155 -5.94 1.30 33.10
N THR A 156 -5.65 1.66 34.35
CA THR A 156 -6.51 2.48 35.21
C THR A 156 -6.24 3.98 35.10
N ALA A 157 -5.13 4.37 34.49
CA ALA A 157 -4.76 5.78 34.34
C ALA A 157 -5.48 6.43 33.15
N VAL A 158 -5.92 7.67 33.33
CA VAL A 158 -6.55 8.48 32.30
C VAL A 158 -5.74 9.76 32.13
N ASN A 159 -5.29 10.01 30.91
CA ASN A 159 -4.52 11.18 30.54
C ASN A 159 -5.36 12.03 29.57
N ASP A 160 -5.67 13.26 29.95
CA ASP A 160 -6.45 14.20 29.16
C ASP A 160 -5.55 15.32 28.64
N TYR A 161 -5.60 15.55 27.31
CA TYR A 161 -4.85 16.61 26.66
C TYR A 161 -5.76 17.41 25.73
N GLN A 162 -5.53 18.73 25.65
CA GLN A 162 -6.15 19.60 24.66
C GLN A 162 -5.34 19.57 23.36
N ILE A 163 -6.01 19.55 22.22
CA ILE A 163 -5.37 19.61 20.93
C ILE A 163 -5.08 21.06 20.58
N ALA A 164 -3.83 21.48 20.63
CA ALA A 164 -3.42 22.83 20.26
C ALA A 164 -3.56 23.06 18.74
N SER A 165 -3.11 22.13 17.92
CA SER A 165 -3.27 22.18 16.47
C SER A 165 -3.11 20.81 15.82
N TYR A 166 -3.59 20.71 14.55
CA TYR A 166 -3.30 19.59 13.68
C TYR A 166 -2.11 19.93 12.78
N LEU A 167 -1.10 19.07 12.81
CA LEU A 167 0.12 19.21 12.01
C LEU A 167 -0.15 18.89 10.52
N PRO A 168 0.62 19.49 9.61
CA PRO A 168 0.72 19.03 8.23
C PRO A 168 1.39 17.66 8.18
N GLU A 169 1.49 17.08 6.99
CA GLU A 169 2.24 15.84 6.78
C GLU A 169 3.71 16.03 7.19
N PRO A 170 4.22 15.24 8.16
CA PRO A 170 5.60 15.40 8.61
C PRO A 170 6.59 14.94 7.53
N GLU A 171 7.77 15.52 7.53
CA GLU A 171 8.85 15.16 6.58
C GLU A 171 9.37 13.75 6.83
N MET A 172 9.36 13.28 8.08
CA MET A 172 9.72 11.93 8.48
C MET A 172 8.48 11.07 8.72
N ASP A 173 8.51 9.83 8.26
CA ASP A 173 7.45 8.85 8.47
C ASP A 173 7.56 8.15 9.82
N PHE A 174 7.45 8.67 10.91
CA PHE A 174 7.51 8.04 12.26
C PHE A 174 6.87 6.62 12.36
N GLY A 175 7.07 5.75 11.37
CA GLY A 175 6.51 4.39 11.32
C GLY A 175 5.01 4.32 10.96
N LEU A 176 4.35 5.44 10.70
CA LEU A 176 2.91 5.49 10.45
C LEU A 176 2.50 4.78 9.15
N GLN A 177 3.35 4.81 8.12
CA GLN A 177 3.02 4.18 6.84
C GLN A 177 2.99 2.65 6.93
N ALA A 178 3.81 2.06 7.79
CA ALA A 178 3.83 0.62 8.00
C ALA A 178 2.46 0.07 8.44
N TYR A 179 1.71 0.85 9.21
CA TYR A 179 0.41 0.47 9.76
C TYR A 179 -0.79 1.06 9.01
N SER A 180 -0.58 2.08 8.16
CA SER A 180 -1.66 2.86 7.50
C SER A 180 -2.59 2.04 6.60
N GLY A 181 -2.14 0.87 6.16
CA GLY A 181 -2.96 -0.08 5.38
C GLY A 181 -3.90 -0.94 6.21
N ALA A 182 -3.54 -1.21 7.47
CA ALA A 182 -4.24 -2.14 8.34
C ALA A 182 -5.14 -1.44 9.37
N VAL A 183 -4.65 -0.34 9.95
CA VAL A 183 -5.36 0.42 11.00
C VAL A 183 -5.29 1.93 10.71
N LYS A 184 -6.07 2.72 11.43
CA LYS A 184 -5.93 4.18 11.42
C LYS A 184 -4.63 4.56 12.11
N CYS A 185 -3.95 5.62 11.65
CA CYS A 185 -2.70 6.08 12.24
C CYS A 185 -2.83 7.49 12.79
N LEU A 186 -2.21 7.72 13.92
CA LEU A 186 -2.18 9.00 14.64
C LEU A 186 -0.78 9.25 15.18
N LEU A 187 -0.17 10.39 14.82
CA LEU A 187 1.00 10.91 15.51
C LEU A 187 0.53 11.87 16.61
N VAL A 188 1.05 11.69 17.80
CA VAL A 188 0.80 12.54 18.96
C VAL A 188 2.12 13.15 19.40
N VAL A 189 2.24 14.47 19.32
CA VAL A 189 3.40 15.20 19.84
C VAL A 189 3.04 15.73 21.22
N VAL A 190 3.74 15.25 22.25
CA VAL A 190 3.56 15.61 23.65
C VAL A 190 4.59 16.67 24.08
N PRO A 191 4.34 17.45 25.17
CA PRO A 191 5.21 18.55 25.57
C PRO A 191 6.67 18.13 25.84
N GLY A 192 6.91 17.00 26.47
CA GLY A 192 8.25 16.60 26.85
C GLY A 192 8.47 15.07 26.87
N LYS A 193 9.73 14.68 27.06
CA LYS A 193 10.12 13.26 27.23
C LYS A 193 9.48 12.64 28.46
N GLU A 194 9.23 13.44 29.48
CA GLU A 194 8.57 13.02 30.71
C GLU A 194 7.15 12.50 30.45
N ASP A 195 6.42 13.10 29.49
CA ASP A 195 5.09 12.63 29.12
C ASP A 195 5.16 11.28 28.39
N VAL A 196 6.15 11.08 27.51
CA VAL A 196 6.39 9.79 26.84
C VAL A 196 6.73 8.72 27.89
N GLN A 197 7.64 9.01 28.82
CA GLN A 197 8.02 8.09 29.91
C GLN A 197 6.83 7.76 30.80
N LYS A 198 6.02 8.76 31.15
CA LYS A 198 4.81 8.58 31.96
C LYS A 198 3.84 7.59 31.30
N TRP A 199 3.55 7.76 30.01
CA TRP A 199 2.65 6.86 29.30
C TRP A 199 3.23 5.45 29.21
N ARG A 200 4.53 5.35 28.98
CA ARG A 200 5.24 4.07 28.94
C ARG A 200 5.19 3.35 30.29
N GLN A 201 5.47 4.03 31.39
CA GLN A 201 5.38 3.45 32.74
C GLN A 201 3.97 2.97 33.04
N GLN A 202 2.94 3.76 32.72
CA GLN A 202 1.54 3.36 32.87
C GLN A 202 1.21 2.10 32.05
N ALA A 203 1.75 1.98 30.84
CA ALA A 203 1.57 0.80 30.00
C ALA A 203 2.24 -0.44 30.61
N GLN A 204 3.45 -0.30 31.15
CA GLN A 204 4.16 -1.37 31.85
C GLN A 204 3.40 -1.84 33.14
N GLU A 205 2.89 -0.90 33.92
CA GLU A 205 2.06 -1.20 35.12
C GLU A 205 0.75 -1.91 34.72
N ALA A 206 0.22 -1.64 33.55
CA ALA A 206 -0.94 -2.33 32.98
C ALA A 206 -0.60 -3.70 32.36
N GLY A 207 0.66 -4.16 32.45
CA GLY A 207 1.11 -5.43 31.90
C GLY A 207 1.34 -5.42 30.40
N ASN A 208 1.43 -4.23 29.80
CA ASN A 208 1.69 -4.04 28.37
C ASN A 208 3.08 -3.43 28.18
N MET A 209 4.03 -4.24 27.68
CA MET A 209 5.39 -3.76 27.43
C MET A 209 5.41 -2.90 26.18
N GLN A 210 5.66 -1.60 26.37
CA GLN A 210 5.92 -0.67 25.27
C GLN A 210 7.41 -0.34 25.27
N ASN A 211 8.07 -0.63 24.15
CA ASN A 211 9.47 -0.27 23.98
C ASN A 211 9.58 1.20 23.55
N LEU A 212 10.62 1.85 24.07
CA LEU A 212 11.06 3.13 23.53
C LEU A 212 11.87 2.82 22.28
N GLN A 213 11.42 3.25 21.12
CA GLN A 213 12.16 3.11 19.87
C GLN A 213 13.09 4.31 19.72
N TYR A 214 14.36 4.04 19.43
CA TYR A 214 15.34 5.03 19.04
C TYR A 214 15.73 4.76 17.59
N CYS A 215 15.34 5.65 16.71
CA CYS A 215 15.59 5.55 15.27
C CYS A 215 16.69 6.52 14.87
N VAL A 216 17.76 5.99 14.28
CA VAL A 216 18.91 6.74 13.76
C VAL A 216 18.98 6.55 12.26
N GLN A 217 18.90 7.64 11.50
CA GLN A 217 18.92 7.61 10.05
C GLN A 217 19.98 8.54 9.52
N TYR A 218 20.76 8.10 8.53
CA TYR A 218 21.79 8.93 7.90
C TYR A 218 22.15 8.43 6.50
N ASP A 219 22.71 9.35 5.69
CA ASP A 219 23.33 9.02 4.41
C ASP A 219 24.84 8.86 4.58
N THR A 220 25.46 8.09 3.68
CA THR A 220 26.87 7.76 3.73
C THR A 220 27.61 8.20 2.45
N ASN A 221 28.94 8.03 2.45
CA ASN A 221 29.78 8.15 1.27
C ASN A 221 30.16 6.80 0.66
N LEU A 222 29.57 5.72 1.17
CA LEU A 222 29.95 4.35 0.81
C LEU A 222 29.32 3.89 -0.51
N SER A 223 29.95 2.94 -1.15
CA SER A 223 29.33 2.21 -2.24
C SER A 223 28.27 1.24 -1.72
N LYS A 224 27.37 0.76 -2.61
CA LYS A 224 26.34 -0.23 -2.23
C LYS A 224 26.90 -1.43 -1.45
N GLN A 225 28.04 -2.00 -1.89
CA GLN A 225 28.63 -3.17 -1.24
C GLN A 225 29.23 -2.88 0.13
N GLU A 226 29.82 -1.71 0.29
CA GLU A 226 30.37 -1.25 1.58
C GLU A 226 29.25 -0.91 2.55
N SER A 227 28.19 -0.26 2.07
CA SER A 227 26.99 0.05 2.85
C SER A 227 26.30 -1.22 3.35
N GLN A 228 26.23 -2.30 2.54
CA GLN A 228 25.70 -3.58 2.96
C GLN A 228 26.53 -4.22 4.11
N LYS A 229 27.85 -4.17 4.01
CA LYS A 229 28.73 -4.67 5.10
C LYS A 229 28.57 -3.84 6.37
N LEU A 230 28.48 -2.53 6.24
CA LEU A 230 28.19 -1.64 7.37
C LEU A 230 26.90 -2.06 8.07
N THR A 231 25.83 -2.27 7.29
CA THR A 231 24.51 -2.68 7.85
C THR A 231 24.56 -4.05 8.53
N GLU A 232 25.33 -5.01 7.97
CA GLU A 232 25.54 -6.32 8.61
C GLU A 232 26.22 -6.19 9.98
N ASP A 233 27.19 -5.28 10.13
CA ASP A 233 27.87 -5.05 11.40
C ASP A 233 27.01 -4.25 12.38
N LEU A 234 26.24 -3.29 11.90
CA LEU A 234 25.23 -2.58 12.71
C LEU A 234 24.15 -3.51 13.23
N TYR A 235 23.67 -4.46 12.42
CA TYR A 235 22.71 -5.47 12.84
C TYR A 235 23.25 -6.43 13.93
N ARG A 236 24.58 -6.55 14.03
CA ARG A 236 25.25 -7.40 15.05
C ARG A 236 25.51 -6.67 16.36
N ILE A 237 25.09 -5.42 16.51
CA ILE A 237 25.18 -4.69 17.78
C ILE A 237 24.44 -5.51 18.83
N ASP A 238 25.17 -5.91 19.87
CA ASP A 238 24.65 -6.69 21.01
C ASP A 238 24.81 -5.86 22.29
N ILE A 239 23.71 -5.29 22.74
CA ILE A 239 23.60 -4.49 23.95
C ILE A 239 22.52 -5.14 24.83
N GLU A 240 22.85 -5.48 26.07
CA GLU A 240 21.96 -6.19 27.00
C GLU A 240 20.61 -5.46 27.22
N SER A 241 20.64 -4.12 27.14
CA SER A 241 19.49 -3.24 27.39
C SER A 241 18.75 -2.80 26.13
N ALA A 242 19.21 -3.19 24.91
CA ALA A 242 18.64 -2.76 23.65
C ALA A 242 18.64 -3.87 22.60
N TYR A 243 17.52 -4.02 21.90
CA TYR A 243 17.45 -4.82 20.67
C TYR A 243 17.60 -3.91 19.46
N VAL A 244 18.66 -4.13 18.67
CA VAL A 244 19.02 -3.26 17.55
C VAL A 244 18.72 -3.97 16.23
N GLU A 245 18.03 -3.27 15.34
CA GLU A 245 17.81 -3.63 13.94
C GLU A 245 18.49 -2.59 13.05
N ALA A 246 19.06 -3.02 11.96
CA ALA A 246 19.63 -2.13 10.97
C ALA A 246 19.15 -2.48 9.57
N GLU A 247 18.73 -1.50 8.83
CA GLU A 247 18.27 -1.64 7.45
C GLU A 247 19.08 -0.73 6.52
N ASN A 248 19.19 -1.15 5.25
CA ASN A 248 19.84 -0.41 4.20
C ASN A 248 18.88 -0.19 3.04
N ARG A 249 18.80 1.06 2.56
CA ARG A 249 17.94 1.42 1.42
C ARG A 249 18.18 0.56 0.19
N TYR A 250 19.44 0.17 -0.08
CA TYR A 250 19.77 -0.64 -1.26
C TYR A 250 19.25 -2.07 -1.12
N GLU A 251 19.32 -2.67 0.08
CA GLU A 251 18.80 -4.02 0.34
C GLU A 251 17.28 -4.02 0.31
N MET A 252 16.65 -3.06 0.96
CA MET A 252 15.20 -2.88 0.87
C MET A 252 14.75 -2.72 -0.58
N ALA A 253 15.43 -1.88 -1.36
CA ALA A 253 15.12 -1.70 -2.77
C ALA A 253 15.23 -3.03 -3.55
N GLU A 254 16.31 -3.79 -3.34
CA GLU A 254 16.53 -5.07 -4.00
C GLU A 254 15.44 -6.09 -3.64
N GLN A 255 15.08 -6.20 -2.37
CA GLN A 255 13.99 -7.08 -1.91
C GLN A 255 12.65 -6.68 -2.53
N LEU A 256 12.31 -5.39 -2.55
CA LEU A 256 11.07 -4.91 -3.16
C LEU A 256 11.03 -5.19 -4.67
N TYR A 257 12.15 -4.94 -5.40
CA TYR A 257 12.22 -5.27 -6.83
C TYR A 257 12.13 -6.77 -7.10
N GLN A 258 12.71 -7.63 -6.26
CA GLN A 258 12.60 -9.08 -6.39
C GLN A 258 11.15 -9.54 -6.17
N ILE A 259 10.51 -9.11 -5.09
CA ILE A 259 9.15 -9.53 -4.75
C ILE A 259 8.15 -8.99 -5.78
N TYR A 260 8.13 -7.69 -6.00
CA TYR A 260 7.13 -7.07 -6.88
C TYR A 260 7.43 -7.29 -8.36
N GLY A 261 8.71 -7.43 -8.74
CA GLY A 261 9.11 -7.88 -10.07
C GLY A 261 8.66 -9.30 -10.36
N GLY A 262 8.80 -10.20 -9.39
CA GLY A 262 8.27 -11.57 -9.46
C GLY A 262 6.73 -11.58 -9.60
N LEU A 263 6.03 -10.80 -8.79
CA LEU A 263 4.57 -10.66 -8.90
C LEU A 263 4.14 -10.06 -10.25
N LEU A 264 4.84 -9.06 -10.75
CA LEU A 264 4.60 -8.48 -12.07
C LEU A 264 4.77 -9.52 -13.18
N PHE A 265 5.87 -10.30 -13.14
CA PHE A 265 6.10 -11.37 -14.12
C PHE A 265 4.95 -12.38 -14.11
N VAL A 266 4.58 -12.89 -12.94
CA VAL A 266 3.48 -13.87 -12.79
C VAL A 266 2.15 -13.26 -13.25
N GLY A 267 1.86 -12.03 -12.83
CA GLY A 267 0.64 -11.32 -13.21
C GLY A 267 0.51 -11.09 -14.71
N LEU A 268 1.59 -10.68 -15.38
CA LEU A 268 1.63 -10.51 -16.84
C LEU A 268 1.52 -11.85 -17.55
N PHE A 269 2.25 -12.87 -17.10
CA PHE A 269 2.22 -14.20 -17.71
C PHE A 269 0.82 -14.81 -17.67
N ILE A 270 0.21 -14.87 -16.49
CA ILE A 270 -1.17 -15.37 -16.33
C ILE A 270 -2.16 -14.49 -17.09
N GLY A 271 -1.97 -13.17 -17.07
CA GLY A 271 -2.80 -12.22 -17.81
C GLY A 271 -2.78 -12.48 -19.32
N ILE A 272 -1.61 -12.68 -19.91
CA ILE A 272 -1.46 -13.01 -21.33
C ILE A 272 -2.11 -14.36 -21.66
N LEU A 273 -1.91 -15.38 -20.83
CA LEU A 273 -2.54 -16.70 -21.02
C LEU A 273 -4.07 -16.60 -21.03
N PHE A 274 -4.66 -15.90 -20.07
CA PHE A 274 -6.12 -15.71 -20.01
C PHE A 274 -6.65 -14.85 -21.15
N LEU A 275 -5.87 -13.84 -21.57
CA LEU A 275 -6.23 -13.02 -22.73
C LEU A 275 -6.26 -13.85 -24.00
N MET A 276 -5.27 -14.70 -24.24
CA MET A 276 -5.23 -15.62 -25.38
C MET A 276 -6.37 -16.63 -25.31
N ALA A 277 -6.61 -17.26 -24.15
CA ALA A 277 -7.72 -18.20 -23.96
C ALA A 277 -9.06 -17.52 -24.24
N THR A 278 -9.28 -16.31 -23.73
CA THR A 278 -10.53 -15.56 -23.96
C THR A 278 -10.70 -15.20 -25.44
N ALA A 279 -9.64 -14.74 -26.11
CA ALA A 279 -9.67 -14.42 -27.53
C ALA A 279 -10.02 -15.65 -28.38
N LEU A 280 -9.41 -16.80 -28.10
CA LEU A 280 -9.71 -18.08 -28.77
C LEU A 280 -11.15 -18.54 -28.53
N ILE A 281 -11.62 -18.52 -27.29
CA ILE A 281 -13.00 -18.91 -26.94
C ILE A 281 -14.00 -18.05 -27.72
N ILE A 282 -13.82 -16.72 -27.73
CA ILE A 282 -14.72 -15.81 -28.44
C ILE A 282 -14.61 -16.03 -29.95
N TYR A 283 -13.41 -16.17 -30.49
CA TYR A 283 -13.18 -16.40 -31.91
C TYR A 283 -13.88 -17.67 -32.39
N TYR A 284 -13.60 -18.82 -31.76
CA TYR A 284 -14.21 -20.10 -32.16
C TYR A 284 -15.72 -20.10 -31.97
N LYS A 285 -16.23 -19.47 -30.93
CA LYS A 285 -17.68 -19.32 -30.73
C LYS A 285 -18.31 -18.54 -31.87
N GLN A 286 -17.74 -17.39 -32.25
CA GLN A 286 -18.27 -16.57 -33.33
C GLN A 286 -18.19 -17.27 -34.70
N ILE A 287 -17.13 -18.04 -34.95
CA ILE A 287 -17.02 -18.88 -36.15
C ILE A 287 -18.13 -19.94 -36.17
N SER A 288 -18.36 -20.63 -35.07
CA SER A 288 -19.44 -21.65 -34.96
C SER A 288 -20.83 -21.02 -35.17
N GLU A 289 -21.09 -19.87 -34.54
CA GLU A 289 -22.32 -19.09 -34.75
C GLU A 289 -22.46 -18.65 -36.23
N GLY A 290 -21.37 -18.22 -36.88
CA GLY A 290 -21.36 -17.85 -38.29
C GLY A 290 -21.80 -18.98 -39.20
N TYR A 291 -21.36 -20.20 -38.98
CA TYR A 291 -21.82 -21.39 -39.76
C TYR A 291 -23.28 -21.71 -39.52
N GLN A 292 -23.77 -21.56 -38.29
CA GLN A 292 -25.18 -21.77 -37.97
C GLN A 292 -26.09 -20.70 -38.58
N ASP A 293 -25.66 -19.47 -38.57
CA ASP A 293 -26.44 -18.35 -39.06
C ASP A 293 -26.37 -18.19 -40.60
N LYS A 294 -25.43 -18.85 -41.27
CA LYS A 294 -25.29 -18.80 -42.73
C LYS A 294 -26.60 -19.05 -43.42
N LYS A 295 -27.28 -20.19 -43.06
CA LYS A 295 -28.55 -20.56 -43.66
C LYS A 295 -29.66 -19.55 -43.37
N ARG A 296 -29.65 -18.90 -42.21
CA ARG A 296 -30.61 -17.84 -41.84
C ARG A 296 -30.41 -16.60 -42.68
N PHE A 297 -29.15 -16.17 -42.90
CA PHE A 297 -28.86 -15.02 -43.74
C PHE A 297 -29.12 -15.28 -45.22
N GLU A 298 -28.90 -16.50 -45.73
CA GLU A 298 -29.30 -16.90 -47.08
C GLU A 298 -30.81 -16.75 -47.28
N ILE A 299 -31.63 -17.21 -46.33
CA ILE A 299 -33.11 -17.06 -46.36
C ILE A 299 -33.48 -15.57 -46.34
N MET A 300 -32.85 -14.75 -45.48
CA MET A 300 -33.13 -13.32 -45.37
C MET A 300 -32.75 -12.56 -46.68
N GLN A 301 -31.67 -12.95 -47.32
CA GLN A 301 -31.31 -12.39 -48.65
C GLN A 301 -32.30 -12.75 -49.73
N ASN A 302 -32.81 -13.99 -49.74
CA ASN A 302 -33.85 -14.42 -50.68
C ASN A 302 -35.18 -13.68 -50.48
N VAL A 303 -35.46 -13.18 -49.28
CA VAL A 303 -36.64 -12.35 -48.95
C VAL A 303 -36.37 -10.85 -49.20
N GLY A 304 -35.15 -10.45 -49.67
CA GLY A 304 -34.86 -9.09 -50.12
C GLY A 304 -33.90 -8.30 -49.22
N MET A 305 -33.25 -8.91 -48.23
CA MET A 305 -32.22 -8.24 -47.43
C MET A 305 -30.97 -7.97 -48.29
N SER A 306 -30.50 -6.74 -48.28
CA SER A 306 -29.30 -6.38 -49.04
C SER A 306 -28.02 -6.85 -48.31
N LEU A 307 -26.92 -7.08 -49.03
CA LEU A 307 -25.61 -7.43 -48.45
C LEU A 307 -25.10 -6.38 -47.45
N THR A 308 -25.50 -5.13 -47.62
CA THR A 308 -25.14 -4.03 -46.72
C THR A 308 -25.82 -4.15 -45.37
N GLU A 309 -27.11 -4.56 -45.38
CA GLU A 309 -27.88 -4.80 -44.17
C GLU A 309 -27.36 -6.03 -43.42
N VAL A 310 -27.04 -7.10 -44.16
CA VAL A 310 -26.38 -8.30 -43.58
C VAL A 310 -25.10 -7.90 -42.86
N LYS A 311 -24.22 -7.12 -43.53
CA LYS A 311 -22.95 -6.65 -42.92
C LYS A 311 -23.18 -5.79 -41.67
N LYS A 312 -24.17 -4.92 -41.67
CA LYS A 312 -24.52 -4.05 -40.55
C LYS A 312 -25.04 -4.87 -39.36
N THR A 313 -25.86 -5.87 -39.60
CA THR A 313 -26.41 -6.77 -38.59
C THR A 313 -25.31 -7.61 -37.94
N ILE A 314 -24.45 -8.23 -38.74
CA ILE A 314 -23.28 -9.00 -38.25
C ILE A 314 -22.37 -8.10 -37.39
N ARG A 315 -22.05 -6.91 -37.88
CA ARG A 315 -21.21 -5.98 -37.11
C ARG A 315 -21.82 -5.64 -35.76
N SER A 316 -23.13 -5.39 -35.71
CA SER A 316 -23.84 -5.09 -34.46
C SER A 316 -23.86 -6.27 -33.47
N GLN A 317 -24.13 -7.49 -33.97
CA GLN A 317 -24.13 -8.70 -33.14
C GLN A 317 -22.74 -8.98 -32.55
N VAL A 318 -21.72 -9.00 -33.41
CA VAL A 318 -20.33 -9.26 -32.96
C VAL A 318 -19.87 -8.17 -31.98
N LEU A 319 -20.18 -6.90 -32.24
CA LEU A 319 -19.87 -5.80 -31.34
C LEU A 319 -20.50 -5.98 -29.96
N MET A 320 -21.77 -6.36 -29.90
CA MET A 320 -22.47 -6.57 -28.64
C MET A 320 -21.84 -7.73 -27.83
N VAL A 321 -21.49 -8.84 -28.50
CA VAL A 321 -20.87 -10.01 -27.84
C VAL A 321 -19.49 -9.68 -27.30
N PHE A 322 -18.72 -8.81 -27.95
CA PHE A 322 -17.39 -8.43 -27.51
C PHE A 322 -17.41 -7.35 -26.41
N PHE A 323 -18.18 -6.29 -26.58
CA PHE A 323 -18.07 -5.11 -25.72
C PHE A 323 -18.98 -5.14 -24.49
N LEU A 324 -20.13 -5.82 -24.53
CA LEU A 324 -21.01 -5.95 -23.37
C LEU A 324 -20.28 -6.57 -22.15
N PRO A 325 -19.54 -7.69 -22.30
CA PRO A 325 -18.76 -8.24 -21.20
C PRO A 325 -17.61 -7.32 -20.73
N LEU A 326 -17.03 -6.53 -21.62
CA LEU A 326 -15.99 -5.57 -21.27
C LEU A 326 -16.52 -4.42 -20.40
N VAL A 327 -17.71 -3.91 -20.76
CA VAL A 327 -18.42 -2.91 -19.92
C VAL A 327 -18.74 -3.49 -18.54
N ALA A 328 -19.25 -4.72 -18.50
CA ALA A 328 -19.52 -5.42 -17.23
C ALA A 328 -18.24 -5.58 -16.39
N ALA A 329 -17.11 -5.95 -17.00
CA ALA A 329 -15.82 -6.03 -16.32
C ALA A 329 -15.38 -4.67 -15.75
N GLY A 330 -15.54 -3.59 -16.51
CA GLY A 330 -15.25 -2.22 -16.06
C GLY A 330 -16.10 -1.80 -14.84
N ILE A 331 -17.39 -2.11 -14.86
CA ILE A 331 -18.30 -1.85 -13.71
C ILE A 331 -17.84 -2.65 -12.47
N HIS A 332 -17.48 -3.91 -12.64
CA HIS A 332 -16.99 -4.74 -11.54
C HIS A 332 -15.69 -4.20 -10.93
N ILE A 333 -14.76 -3.73 -11.77
CA ILE A 333 -13.52 -3.10 -11.30
C ILE A 333 -13.85 -1.83 -10.52
N ALA A 334 -14.75 -0.99 -11.02
CA ALA A 334 -15.16 0.24 -10.34
C ALA A 334 -15.77 -0.05 -8.95
N VAL A 335 -16.63 -1.08 -8.83
CA VAL A 335 -17.22 -1.51 -7.56
C VAL A 335 -16.15 -2.10 -6.62
N SER A 336 -15.24 -2.93 -7.14
CA SER A 336 -14.19 -3.60 -6.37
C SER A 336 -13.00 -2.69 -6.06
N PHE A 337 -12.90 -1.52 -6.69
CA PHE A 337 -11.74 -0.63 -6.63
C PHE A 337 -11.30 -0.32 -5.20
N ARG A 338 -12.27 -0.02 -4.32
CA ARG A 338 -12.00 0.30 -2.91
C ARG A 338 -11.38 -0.87 -2.16
N ILE A 339 -11.86 -2.08 -2.39
CA ILE A 339 -11.35 -3.30 -1.72
C ILE A 339 -9.94 -3.62 -2.21
N ILE A 340 -9.73 -3.57 -3.54
CA ILE A 340 -8.41 -3.84 -4.14
C ILE A 340 -7.39 -2.79 -3.66
N GLN A 341 -7.80 -1.53 -3.63
CA GLN A 341 -6.97 -0.44 -3.11
C GLN A 341 -6.58 -0.66 -1.65
N MET A 342 -7.50 -1.13 -0.80
CA MET A 342 -7.20 -1.47 0.59
C MET A 342 -6.15 -2.59 0.66
N MET A 343 -6.27 -3.64 -0.14
CA MET A 343 -5.28 -4.73 -0.22
C MET A 343 -3.91 -4.22 -0.71
N VAL A 344 -3.88 -3.35 -1.72
CA VAL A 344 -2.63 -2.75 -2.23
C VAL A 344 -1.95 -1.88 -1.16
N ARG A 345 -2.73 -1.13 -0.38
CA ARG A 345 -2.22 -0.35 0.76
C ARG A 345 -1.62 -1.23 1.86
N MET A 346 -2.21 -2.39 2.16
CA MET A 346 -1.65 -3.34 3.13
C MET A 346 -0.27 -3.87 2.72
N LEU A 347 0.05 -3.84 1.43
CA LEU A 347 1.39 -4.13 0.90
C LEU A 347 2.32 -2.89 0.94
N ALA A 348 1.95 -1.86 1.71
CA ALA A 348 2.65 -0.60 1.89
C ALA A 348 2.91 0.22 0.60
N MET A 349 2.03 0.06 -0.41
CA MET A 349 2.07 0.75 -1.69
C MET A 349 0.88 1.73 -1.80
N GLY A 350 0.96 2.86 -1.09
CA GLY A 350 -0.20 3.66 -0.68
C GLY A 350 -0.76 4.69 -1.65
N GLU A 351 -0.20 4.94 -2.83
CA GLU A 351 -0.73 6.01 -3.70
C GLU A 351 -1.97 5.59 -4.50
N THR A 352 -3.15 6.02 -4.02
CA THR A 352 -4.44 5.84 -4.71
C THR A 352 -4.41 6.35 -6.15
N LYS A 353 -3.73 7.47 -6.39
CA LYS A 353 -3.62 8.08 -7.73
C LYS A 353 -2.86 7.18 -8.69
N LEU A 354 -1.72 6.63 -8.25
CA LEU A 354 -0.89 5.71 -9.04
C LEU A 354 -1.68 4.45 -9.42
N PHE A 355 -2.34 3.82 -8.45
CA PHE A 355 -3.18 2.64 -8.70
C PHE A 355 -4.31 2.94 -9.70
N GLY A 356 -5.00 4.07 -9.53
CA GLY A 356 -6.05 4.51 -10.46
C GLY A 356 -5.52 4.72 -11.88
N MET A 357 -4.38 5.38 -12.02
CA MET A 357 -3.73 5.61 -13.32
C MET A 357 -3.30 4.29 -13.99
N CYS A 358 -2.66 3.40 -13.27
CA CYS A 358 -2.28 2.08 -13.78
C CYS A 358 -3.49 1.26 -14.21
N THR A 359 -4.59 1.32 -13.45
CA THR A 359 -5.85 0.64 -13.80
C THR A 359 -6.44 1.19 -15.09
N LEU A 360 -6.47 2.52 -15.27
CA LEU A 360 -6.99 3.15 -16.49
C LEU A 360 -6.12 2.83 -17.71
N ILE A 361 -4.79 2.87 -17.57
CA ILE A 361 -3.87 2.52 -18.66
C ILE A 361 -4.05 1.06 -19.06
N THR A 362 -4.11 0.14 -18.09
CA THR A 362 -4.32 -1.29 -18.33
C THR A 362 -5.65 -1.53 -19.04
N LEU A 363 -6.73 -0.88 -18.60
CA LEU A 363 -8.03 -0.96 -19.25
C LEU A 363 -7.97 -0.43 -20.71
N GLY A 364 -7.26 0.67 -20.95
CA GLY A 364 -7.06 1.22 -22.30
C GLY A 364 -6.33 0.24 -23.22
N ILE A 365 -5.22 -0.34 -22.77
CA ILE A 365 -4.46 -1.35 -23.54
C ILE A 365 -5.35 -2.57 -23.83
N PHE A 366 -6.10 -3.01 -22.84
CA PHE A 366 -7.03 -4.13 -22.98
C PHE A 366 -8.12 -3.84 -24.01
N CYS A 367 -8.71 -2.65 -24.03
CA CYS A 367 -9.69 -2.21 -25.02
C CYS A 367 -9.10 -2.24 -26.45
N VAL A 368 -7.83 -1.82 -26.62
CA VAL A 368 -7.15 -1.86 -27.94
C VAL A 368 -6.98 -3.30 -28.42
N ILE A 369 -6.47 -4.19 -27.56
CA ILE A 369 -6.27 -5.60 -27.91
C ILE A 369 -7.62 -6.25 -28.27
N TYR A 370 -8.65 -6.01 -27.46
CA TYR A 370 -10.00 -6.51 -27.74
C TYR A 370 -10.57 -5.95 -29.04
N GLY A 371 -10.32 -4.69 -29.36
CA GLY A 371 -10.69 -4.07 -30.64
C GLY A 371 -10.06 -4.76 -31.84
N LEU A 372 -8.79 -5.17 -31.71
CA LEU A 372 -8.08 -5.94 -32.77
C LEU A 372 -8.71 -7.33 -32.92
N VAL A 373 -8.91 -8.06 -31.83
CA VAL A 373 -9.57 -9.40 -31.88
C VAL A 373 -10.96 -9.30 -32.48
N TYR A 374 -11.74 -8.28 -32.11
CA TYR A 374 -13.04 -7.99 -32.71
C TYR A 374 -12.95 -7.79 -34.22
N ALA A 375 -12.01 -6.97 -34.70
CA ALA A 375 -11.87 -6.69 -36.13
C ALA A 375 -11.56 -7.95 -36.96
N PHE A 376 -10.65 -8.80 -36.46
CA PHE A 376 -10.32 -10.08 -37.08
C PHE A 376 -11.53 -11.04 -37.08
N THR A 377 -12.21 -11.15 -35.94
CA THR A 377 -13.34 -12.06 -35.78
C THR A 377 -14.52 -11.64 -36.63
N ALA A 378 -14.87 -10.35 -36.66
CA ALA A 378 -15.95 -9.81 -37.49
C ALA A 378 -15.71 -10.02 -38.99
N LYS A 379 -14.44 -9.87 -39.44
CA LYS A 379 -14.04 -10.15 -40.82
C LYS A 379 -14.22 -11.64 -41.18
N SER A 380 -13.78 -12.53 -40.30
CA SER A 380 -13.90 -13.99 -40.50
C SER A 380 -15.36 -14.42 -40.50
N TYR A 381 -16.16 -13.94 -39.56
CA TYR A 381 -17.60 -14.20 -39.50
C TYR A 381 -18.31 -13.77 -40.79
N TYR A 382 -18.04 -12.54 -41.27
CA TYR A 382 -18.62 -12.03 -42.52
C TYR A 382 -18.25 -12.90 -43.71
N ASN A 383 -17.02 -13.39 -43.80
CA ASN A 383 -16.57 -14.25 -44.93
C ASN A 383 -17.29 -15.62 -44.93
N ILE A 384 -17.71 -16.12 -43.75
CA ILE A 384 -18.47 -17.40 -43.64
C ILE A 384 -19.90 -17.23 -44.07
N VAL A 385 -20.55 -16.13 -43.72
CA VAL A 385 -21.94 -15.86 -43.94
C VAL A 385 -22.22 -15.39 -45.38
N ARG A 386 -21.21 -14.75 -46.02
CA ARG A 386 -21.28 -14.34 -47.43
C ARG A 386 -21.25 -15.56 -48.37
#